data_140bf7a02e37e7bac82273767f5bf2c1
#
_entry.id   140bf7a02e37e7bac82273767f5bf2c1
#
_cell.length_a   1.000
_cell.length_b   1.000
_cell.length_c   1.000
_cell.angle_alpha   90.00
_cell.angle_beta   90.00
_cell.angle_gamma   90.00
#
_symmetry.space_group_name_H-M   'P 1'
#
loop_
_entity.id
_entity.type
_entity.pdbx_description
1 polymer ?
#
loop_
_entity_poly.entity_id
_entity_poly.type
_entity_poly.pdbx_seq_one_letter_code
_entity_poly.pdbx_strand_id
1 'polypeptide(L)'
;PGKPGRYSLKSLNDGEIKSRQPSFNGRQTIIRLDDGVHLIKLNGSKDEVAAFVNLNGNNTGKNDTFGIVKEANVNLDADEWKKVLLPWTVRGPDNDNEFKSINQKPEKYSQRYRIRDNNGNRDLGDIVNSPIVAVGGYLATAANDGMVHIFKKNGGSDERSYNLKLSYIPGTMPRKDIQSQESTLAKELRAFAEKGYVGDRYGVDGGFVLRQVELSGQKHVFMFGAMGFGGRGAYALDLSKINGNYPAAAPLFDVKNGDKNGKNGKNRVEVELGYTVGTPQIGKTQNGKYAAFLASGYAAKQIASQENKTALYVYDLKDTLGTPI
;
A
#
# COMPACT_ATOMS: atom_id res chain seq x y z
N PRO A 1 4.19 34.54 -14.63
CA PRO A 1 2.89 34.35 -14.06
C PRO A 1 2.22 35.72 -13.96
N GLY A 2 1.07 35.88 -14.52
CA GLY A 2 0.34 37.14 -14.48
C GLY A 2 -0.56 37.35 -15.69
N LYS A 3 -0.41 36.56 -16.74
CA LYS A 3 -1.38 36.57 -17.85
C LYS A 3 -2.14 35.24 -17.87
N PRO A 4 -3.48 35.28 -17.82
CA PRO A 4 -4.29 34.06 -17.92
C PRO A 4 -3.90 33.25 -19.18
N GLY A 5 -3.67 31.99 -19.03
CA GLY A 5 -3.37 31.06 -20.13
C GLY A 5 -1.89 30.91 -20.53
N ARG A 6 -0.96 31.57 -19.85
CA ARG A 6 0.48 31.33 -20.07
C ARG A 6 1.09 30.56 -18.90
N TYR A 7 1.45 29.35 -19.17
CA TYR A 7 2.25 28.50 -18.25
C TYR A 7 3.68 28.44 -18.77
N SER A 8 4.64 28.74 -17.92
CA SER A 8 6.05 28.46 -18.19
C SER A 8 6.47 27.22 -17.39
N LEU A 9 7.01 26.23 -18.06
CA LEU A 9 7.66 25.12 -17.41
C LEU A 9 8.97 25.66 -16.79
N LYS A 10 9.08 25.56 -15.46
CA LYS A 10 10.34 25.84 -14.78
C LYS A 10 11.27 24.68 -15.05
N SER A 11 12.42 24.95 -15.66
CA SER A 11 13.50 23.96 -15.72
C SER A 11 14.00 23.70 -14.30
N LEU A 12 14.01 22.44 -13.90
CA LEU A 12 14.63 21.99 -12.66
C LEU A 12 16.00 21.43 -13.03
N ASN A 13 17.05 22.04 -12.51
CA ASN A 13 18.39 21.49 -12.63
C ASN A 13 18.59 20.40 -11.57
N ASP A 14 19.63 19.57 -11.75
CA ASP A 14 19.93 18.45 -10.84
C ASP A 14 20.13 18.89 -9.39
N GLY A 15 20.70 20.09 -9.17
CA GLY A 15 20.89 20.63 -7.84
C GLY A 15 19.57 20.97 -7.17
N GLU A 16 18.60 21.56 -7.90
CA GLU A 16 17.27 21.86 -7.38
C GLU A 16 16.47 20.57 -7.09
N ILE A 17 16.61 19.55 -7.91
CA ILE A 17 15.96 18.26 -7.68
C ILE A 17 16.56 17.59 -6.44
N LYS A 18 17.86 17.51 -6.34
CA LYS A 18 18.57 16.91 -5.20
C LYS A 18 18.30 17.63 -3.89
N SER A 19 18.26 18.96 -3.89
CA SER A 19 17.99 19.75 -2.66
C SER A 19 16.56 19.60 -2.16
N ARG A 20 15.65 19.06 -2.96
CA ARG A 20 14.23 18.86 -2.64
C ARG A 20 13.83 17.40 -2.50
N GLN A 21 14.81 16.51 -2.38
CA GLN A 21 14.51 15.11 -2.10
C GLN A 21 13.73 14.98 -0.79
N PRO A 22 12.61 14.24 -0.79
CA PRO A 22 11.88 13.99 0.45
C PRO A 22 12.76 13.25 1.44
N SER A 23 12.67 13.62 2.71
CA SER A 23 13.27 12.82 3.76
C SER A 23 12.48 11.53 3.93
N PHE A 24 13.17 10.41 3.93
CA PHE A 24 12.62 9.08 4.25
C PHE A 24 12.79 8.74 5.73
N ASN A 25 13.55 9.53 6.46
CA ASN A 25 13.72 9.38 7.90
C ASN A 25 12.37 9.63 8.60
N GLY A 26 12.02 8.74 9.51
CA GLY A 26 10.75 8.80 10.23
C GLY A 26 9.56 8.24 9.47
N ARG A 27 9.77 7.67 8.29
CA ARG A 27 8.75 6.89 7.60
C ARG A 27 8.32 5.70 8.46
N GLN A 28 7.02 5.51 8.57
CA GLN A 28 6.46 4.29 9.15
C GLN A 28 5.97 3.37 8.05
N THR A 29 6.35 2.11 8.13
CA THR A 29 5.83 1.08 7.23
C THR A 29 4.81 0.25 7.98
N ILE A 30 3.62 0.16 7.42
CA ILE A 30 2.47 -0.52 8.01
C ILE A 30 1.98 -1.57 7.01
N ILE A 31 1.66 -2.75 7.51
CA ILE A 31 1.11 -3.84 6.73
C ILE A 31 -0.24 -4.29 7.32
N ARG A 32 -1.20 -4.57 6.46
CA ARG A 32 -2.44 -5.23 6.84
C ARG A 32 -2.38 -6.71 6.51
N LEU A 33 -2.65 -7.52 7.50
CA LEU A 33 -2.83 -8.96 7.40
C LEU A 33 -4.25 -9.34 7.85
N ASP A 34 -4.56 -10.63 7.84
CA ASP A 34 -5.89 -11.11 8.20
C ASP A 34 -6.25 -10.84 9.67
N ASP A 35 -5.25 -10.78 10.54
CA ASP A 35 -5.38 -10.49 11.97
C ASP A 35 -5.33 -8.98 12.31
N GLY A 36 -5.21 -8.11 11.31
CA GLY A 36 -5.24 -6.66 11.50
C GLY A 36 -4.04 -5.91 10.95
N VAL A 37 -3.83 -4.71 11.47
CA VAL A 37 -2.79 -3.78 11.03
C VAL A 37 -1.58 -3.87 11.96
N HIS A 38 -0.41 -3.97 11.36
CA HIS A 38 0.85 -4.12 12.05
C HIS A 38 1.87 -3.06 11.62
N LEU A 39 2.55 -2.51 12.59
CA LEU A 39 3.68 -1.61 12.38
C LEU A 39 4.97 -2.42 12.25
N ILE A 40 5.71 -2.19 11.19
CA ILE A 40 7.04 -2.76 11.00
C ILE A 40 8.05 -1.82 11.65
N LYS A 41 8.68 -2.26 12.74
CA LYS A 41 9.73 -1.50 13.42
C LYS A 41 11.10 -1.94 12.94
N LEU A 42 11.94 -0.95 12.65
CA LEU A 42 13.33 -1.15 12.32
C LEU A 42 14.23 -1.01 13.54
N ASN A 43 15.36 -1.70 13.52
CA ASN A 43 16.45 -1.46 14.44
C ASN A 43 17.18 -0.18 13.99
N GLY A 44 17.10 0.88 14.77
CA GLY A 44 17.58 2.20 14.39
C GLY A 44 19.04 2.32 14.01
N SER A 45 19.89 1.35 14.42
CA SER A 45 21.33 1.37 14.13
C SER A 45 21.75 0.47 12.96
N LYS A 46 20.91 -0.49 12.56
CA LYS A 46 21.24 -1.50 11.56
C LYS A 46 20.28 -1.59 10.40
N ASP A 47 19.23 -0.77 10.42
CA ASP A 47 18.17 -0.79 9.41
C ASP A 47 17.60 -2.18 9.13
N GLU A 48 17.58 -3.02 10.15
CA GLU A 48 16.98 -4.35 10.13
C GLU A 48 15.56 -4.31 10.68
N VAL A 49 14.70 -5.21 10.23
CA VAL A 49 13.38 -5.39 10.86
C VAL A 49 13.58 -5.99 12.25
N ALA A 50 13.38 -5.15 13.27
CA ALA A 50 13.53 -5.54 14.67
C ALA A 50 12.26 -6.16 15.24
N ALA A 51 11.10 -5.65 14.83
CA ALA A 51 9.83 -6.07 15.37
C ALA A 51 8.69 -5.90 14.36
N PHE A 52 7.66 -6.72 14.55
CA PHE A 52 6.40 -6.69 13.85
C PHE A 52 5.30 -6.63 14.92
N VAL A 53 4.70 -5.46 15.09
CA VAL A 53 3.84 -5.18 16.22
C VAL A 53 2.44 -4.80 15.78
N ASN A 54 1.43 -5.30 16.48
CA ASN A 54 0.05 -4.89 16.28
C ASN A 54 -0.21 -3.48 16.82
N LEU A 55 -1.44 -2.97 16.66
CA LEU A 55 -1.83 -1.65 17.11
C LEU A 55 -1.65 -1.43 18.62
N ASN A 56 -1.66 -2.50 19.41
CA ASN A 56 -1.46 -2.44 20.86
C ASN A 56 0.02 -2.48 21.26
N GLY A 57 0.93 -2.52 20.30
CA GLY A 57 2.37 -2.55 20.54
C GLY A 57 2.95 -3.94 20.85
N ASN A 58 2.14 -4.99 20.84
CA ASN A 58 2.59 -6.35 21.08
C ASN A 58 3.27 -6.95 19.84
N ASN A 59 4.40 -7.61 20.06
CA ASN A 59 5.09 -8.35 19.01
C ASN A 59 4.28 -9.58 18.60
N THR A 60 3.90 -9.68 17.33
CA THR A 60 3.06 -10.78 16.82
C THR A 60 3.66 -11.48 15.61
N GLY A 61 4.83 -11.05 15.15
CA GLY A 61 5.44 -11.57 13.93
C GLY A 61 5.92 -13.00 14.07
N LYS A 62 5.42 -13.87 13.18
CA LYS A 62 5.90 -15.22 12.93
C LYS A 62 5.88 -15.46 11.42
N ASN A 63 6.60 -16.47 10.95
CA ASN A 63 6.64 -16.79 9.52
C ASN A 63 5.24 -17.02 8.94
N ASP A 64 4.42 -17.82 9.61
CA ASP A 64 3.04 -18.13 9.19
C ASP A 64 2.12 -16.91 9.22
N THR A 65 2.28 -16.01 10.18
CA THR A 65 1.52 -14.74 10.22
C THR A 65 1.72 -13.91 8.96
N PHE A 66 2.95 -13.89 8.44
CA PHE A 66 3.30 -13.19 7.20
C PHE A 66 3.02 -14.01 5.94
N GLY A 67 2.63 -15.27 6.09
CA GLY A 67 2.37 -16.19 4.98
C GLY A 67 3.61 -16.86 4.42
N ILE A 68 4.70 -16.91 5.18
CA ILE A 68 5.88 -17.69 4.84
C ILE A 68 5.64 -19.12 5.31
N VAL A 69 5.44 -20.00 4.36
CA VAL A 69 5.14 -21.42 4.61
C VAL A 69 6.28 -22.29 4.08
N LYS A 70 6.38 -23.49 4.64
CA LYS A 70 7.36 -24.48 4.19
C LYS A 70 7.07 -24.84 2.72
N GLU A 71 8.07 -24.66 1.89
CA GLU A 71 8.05 -25.11 0.49
C GLU A 71 9.18 -26.12 0.25
N ALA A 72 9.04 -26.90 -0.81
CA ALA A 72 10.12 -27.78 -1.23
C ALA A 72 11.40 -26.98 -1.53
N ASN A 73 12.51 -27.41 -1.02
CA ASN A 73 13.84 -26.80 -1.19
C ASN A 73 13.99 -25.39 -0.57
N VAL A 74 13.10 -24.97 0.30
CA VAL A 74 13.22 -23.71 1.05
C VAL A 74 13.47 -24.01 2.52
N ASN A 75 14.63 -23.59 3.01
CA ASN A 75 14.96 -23.65 4.44
C ASN A 75 14.49 -22.37 5.12
N LEU A 76 13.58 -22.52 6.09
CA LEU A 76 13.01 -21.40 6.85
C LEU A 76 13.73 -21.27 8.19
N ASP A 77 14.27 -20.08 8.45
CA ASP A 77 14.65 -19.67 9.79
C ASP A 77 13.40 -19.20 10.57
N ALA A 78 13.42 -19.25 11.89
CA ALA A 78 12.28 -18.83 12.71
C ALA A 78 11.88 -17.35 12.51
N ASP A 79 12.84 -16.54 12.11
CA ASP A 79 12.68 -15.10 11.85
C ASP A 79 12.77 -14.72 10.36
N GLU A 80 12.54 -15.68 9.47
CA GLU A 80 12.60 -15.45 8.01
C GLU A 80 11.68 -14.31 7.56
N TRP A 81 10.54 -14.13 8.20
CA TRP A 81 9.60 -13.05 7.93
C TRP A 81 10.23 -11.66 8.05
N LYS A 82 11.15 -11.46 8.98
CA LYS A 82 11.88 -10.19 9.15
C LYS A 82 12.73 -9.87 7.94
N LYS A 83 13.42 -10.89 7.43
CA LYS A 83 14.31 -10.76 6.28
C LYS A 83 13.53 -10.53 4.99
N VAL A 84 12.35 -11.13 4.85
CA VAL A 84 11.48 -10.89 3.70
C VAL A 84 10.93 -9.46 3.69
N LEU A 85 10.59 -8.90 4.86
CA LEU A 85 10.14 -7.52 4.96
C LEU A 85 11.25 -6.47 4.75
N LEU A 86 12.49 -6.86 5.00
CA LEU A 86 13.63 -5.96 4.99
C LEU A 86 13.78 -5.15 3.69
N PRO A 87 13.65 -5.77 2.48
CA PRO A 87 13.79 -5.02 1.22
C PRO A 87 12.77 -3.90 1.04
N TRP A 88 11.66 -3.96 1.75
CA TRP A 88 10.55 -3.01 1.63
C TRP A 88 10.65 -1.87 2.65
N THR A 89 11.38 -2.10 3.73
CA THR A 89 11.45 -1.19 4.86
C THR A 89 12.77 -0.43 4.92
N VAL A 90 13.85 -1.05 4.46
CA VAL A 90 15.19 -0.46 4.46
C VAL A 90 15.45 0.26 3.14
N ARG A 91 16.03 1.44 3.24
CA ARG A 91 16.32 2.33 2.12
C ARG A 91 17.73 2.87 2.26
N GLY A 92 18.50 2.76 1.21
CA GLY A 92 19.83 3.34 1.13
C GLY A 92 20.81 2.52 0.29
N PRO A 93 21.79 3.17 -0.36
CA PRO A 93 22.76 2.51 -1.24
C PRO A 93 23.67 1.54 -0.50
N ASP A 94 23.98 1.80 0.76
CA ASP A 94 24.86 0.92 1.56
C ASP A 94 24.20 -0.43 1.84
N ASN A 95 22.91 -0.43 2.04
CA ASN A 95 22.11 -1.64 2.30
C ASN A 95 21.99 -2.54 1.06
N ASP A 96 21.99 -1.97 -0.13
CA ASP A 96 21.86 -2.74 -1.37
C ASP A 96 23.05 -3.70 -1.58
N ASN A 97 24.25 -3.34 -1.15
CA ASN A 97 25.42 -4.23 -1.22
C ASN A 97 25.31 -5.39 -0.23
N GLU A 98 24.82 -5.14 0.96
CA GLU A 98 24.57 -6.18 1.95
C GLU A 98 23.51 -7.17 1.46
N PHE A 99 22.41 -6.67 0.89
CA PHE A 99 21.35 -7.51 0.33
C PHE A 99 21.78 -8.32 -0.89
N LYS A 100 22.68 -7.80 -1.72
CA LYS A 100 23.28 -8.58 -2.82
C LYS A 100 24.01 -9.81 -2.30
N SER A 101 24.71 -9.70 -1.18
CA SER A 101 25.41 -10.84 -0.58
C SER A 101 24.43 -11.87 0.00
N ILE A 102 23.31 -11.42 0.54
CA ILE A 102 22.26 -12.28 1.07
C ILE A 102 21.52 -13.02 -0.05
N ASN A 103 21.35 -12.39 -1.20
CA ASN A 103 20.56 -12.91 -2.32
C ASN A 103 21.23 -14.03 -3.14
N GLN A 104 22.28 -14.66 -2.61
CA GLN A 104 23.03 -15.69 -3.32
C GLN A 104 22.45 -17.11 -3.15
N LYS A 105 21.57 -17.32 -2.17
CA LYS A 105 21.01 -18.64 -1.86
C LYS A 105 19.51 -18.67 -2.19
N PRO A 106 19.14 -19.10 -3.39
CA PRO A 106 17.76 -19.06 -3.87
C PRO A 106 16.78 -19.95 -3.10
N GLU A 107 17.28 -20.90 -2.32
CA GLU A 107 16.48 -21.77 -1.47
C GLU A 107 15.89 -21.09 -0.22
N LYS A 108 16.29 -19.86 0.07
CA LYS A 108 15.76 -19.07 1.18
C LYS A 108 14.90 -17.91 0.70
N TYR A 109 13.78 -17.64 1.32
CA TYR A 109 12.92 -16.48 1.02
C TYR A 109 13.67 -15.16 1.13
N SER A 110 14.44 -14.98 2.20
CA SER A 110 15.21 -13.77 2.48
C SER A 110 16.31 -13.45 1.47
N GLN A 111 16.70 -14.44 0.69
CA GLN A 111 17.85 -14.29 -0.20
C GLN A 111 17.46 -13.95 -1.64
N ARG A 112 16.17 -13.86 -1.93
CA ARG A 112 15.66 -13.36 -3.18
C ARG A 112 15.10 -11.97 -2.98
N TYR A 113 15.81 -11.01 -3.50
CA TYR A 113 15.61 -9.61 -3.20
C TYR A 113 15.85 -8.76 -4.46
N ARG A 114 15.04 -7.73 -4.63
CA ARG A 114 15.17 -6.81 -5.75
C ARG A 114 16.44 -5.99 -5.61
N ILE A 115 17.37 -6.17 -6.55
CA ILE A 115 18.54 -5.31 -6.69
C ILE A 115 18.06 -3.99 -7.27
N ARG A 116 18.29 -2.91 -6.53
CA ARG A 116 18.05 -1.57 -7.04
C ARG A 116 19.21 -1.19 -7.96
N ASP A 117 18.85 -0.48 -9.01
CA ASP A 117 19.86 0.03 -9.92
C ASP A 117 20.80 0.97 -9.17
N ASN A 118 22.11 0.75 -9.32
CA ASN A 118 23.16 1.56 -8.67
C ASN A 118 23.15 3.04 -9.10
N ASN A 119 22.41 3.39 -10.14
CA ASN A 119 22.38 4.73 -10.71
C ASN A 119 21.34 5.66 -10.10
N GLY A 120 20.65 5.25 -9.06
CA GLY A 120 19.66 6.13 -8.53
C GLY A 120 19.16 5.74 -7.16
N ASN A 121 19.02 6.72 -6.36
CA ASN A 121 18.27 6.74 -5.14
C ASN A 121 16.78 6.45 -5.42
N ARG A 122 16.45 5.28 -5.97
CA ARG A 122 15.07 4.85 -6.20
C ARG A 122 14.49 4.33 -4.90
N ASP A 123 13.95 5.22 -4.14
CA ASP A 123 13.35 4.90 -2.84
C ASP A 123 11.92 4.39 -2.95
N LEU A 124 11.29 4.57 -4.11
CA LEU A 124 9.96 4.08 -4.43
C LEU A 124 10.03 3.01 -5.51
N GLY A 125 9.04 2.11 -5.52
CA GLY A 125 8.81 1.21 -6.63
C GLY A 125 8.32 1.93 -7.88
N ASP A 126 8.15 1.19 -8.97
CA ASP A 126 7.68 1.75 -10.22
C ASP A 126 6.22 2.21 -10.08
N ILE A 127 5.95 3.45 -10.44
CA ILE A 127 4.61 4.05 -10.47
C ILE A 127 4.16 4.04 -11.92
N VAL A 128 3.17 3.22 -12.24
CA VAL A 128 2.72 3.01 -13.64
C VAL A 128 1.34 3.60 -13.85
N ASN A 129 0.30 3.02 -13.28
CA ASN A 129 -1.08 3.48 -13.48
C ASN A 129 -1.62 4.28 -12.30
N SER A 130 -0.96 4.25 -11.15
CA SER A 130 -1.37 5.02 -10.01
C SER A 130 -1.10 6.52 -10.22
N PRO A 131 -2.04 7.39 -9.88
CA PRO A 131 -1.84 8.84 -9.97
C PRO A 131 -0.92 9.36 -8.87
N ILE A 132 -0.52 10.63 -8.99
CA ILE A 132 0.08 11.42 -7.91
C ILE A 132 -0.90 12.53 -7.57
N VAL A 133 -1.43 12.53 -6.34
CA VAL A 133 -2.49 13.44 -5.91
C VAL A 133 -2.10 14.15 -4.64
N ALA A 134 -2.32 15.46 -4.58
CA ALA A 134 -2.08 16.28 -3.40
C ALA A 134 -3.38 16.96 -2.95
N VAL A 135 -3.76 16.76 -1.68
CA VAL A 135 -4.94 17.35 -1.05
C VAL A 135 -4.66 17.63 0.42
N GLY A 136 -5.02 18.80 0.91
CA GLY A 136 -4.99 19.12 2.34
C GLY A 136 -3.61 19.02 3.01
N GLY A 137 -2.54 19.25 2.25
CA GLY A 137 -1.18 19.13 2.74
C GLY A 137 -0.60 17.71 2.72
N TYR A 138 -1.32 16.76 2.14
CA TYR A 138 -0.86 15.40 1.88
C TYR A 138 -0.67 15.17 0.39
N LEU A 139 0.34 14.39 0.04
CA LEU A 139 0.57 13.89 -1.31
C LEU A 139 0.62 12.38 -1.24
N ALA A 140 -0.09 11.72 -2.12
CA ALA A 140 -0.16 10.27 -2.17
C ALA A 140 0.17 9.74 -3.56
N THR A 141 0.76 8.58 -3.60
CA THR A 141 0.93 7.75 -4.78
C THR A 141 0.98 6.28 -4.37
N ALA A 142 0.82 5.38 -5.31
CA ALA A 142 0.99 3.96 -5.07
C ALA A 142 1.94 3.37 -6.11
N ALA A 143 2.59 2.27 -5.77
CA ALA A 143 3.66 1.73 -6.58
C ALA A 143 3.66 0.21 -6.65
N ASN A 144 4.40 -0.33 -7.60
CA ASN A 144 4.56 -1.77 -7.81
C ASN A 144 5.50 -2.43 -6.78
N ASP A 145 5.99 -1.67 -5.83
CA ASP A 145 6.62 -2.22 -4.62
C ASP A 145 5.59 -2.75 -3.59
N GLY A 146 4.31 -2.71 -3.93
CA GLY A 146 3.23 -3.18 -3.08
C GLY A 146 2.80 -2.18 -2.01
N MET A 147 3.20 -0.93 -2.11
CA MET A 147 2.96 0.09 -1.10
C MET A 147 2.20 1.30 -1.63
N VAL A 148 1.39 1.86 -0.75
CA VAL A 148 0.85 3.22 -0.85
C VAL A 148 1.77 4.15 -0.08
N HIS A 149 2.30 5.17 -0.73
CA HIS A 149 3.23 6.12 -0.13
C HIS A 149 2.53 7.44 0.14
N ILE A 150 2.58 7.87 1.39
CA ILE A 150 1.96 9.11 1.85
C ILE A 150 3.03 10.08 2.34
N PHE A 151 3.08 11.21 1.67
CA PHE A 151 3.95 12.33 2.01
C PHE A 151 3.13 13.41 2.69
N LYS A 152 3.73 14.09 3.64
CA LYS A 152 3.14 15.26 4.27
C LYS A 152 3.97 16.49 3.96
N LYS A 153 3.28 17.59 3.68
CA LYS A 153 3.90 18.91 3.51
C LYS A 153 4.57 19.32 4.81
N ASN A 154 5.81 19.76 4.70
CA ASN A 154 6.51 20.41 5.82
C ASN A 154 5.88 21.77 6.11
N GLY A 155 5.81 22.16 7.38
CA GLY A 155 5.42 23.51 7.75
C GLY A 155 6.41 24.51 7.16
N GLY A 156 5.92 25.49 6.40
CA GLY A 156 6.74 26.52 5.78
C GLY A 156 6.13 27.06 4.49
N SER A 157 6.74 28.10 3.94
CA SER A 157 6.30 28.76 2.73
C SER A 157 6.64 28.00 1.45
N ASP A 158 7.53 27.01 1.51
CA ASP A 158 7.88 26.21 0.33
C ASP A 158 6.78 25.18 0.02
N GLU A 159 6.03 25.49 -1.03
CA GLU A 159 4.91 24.64 -1.48
C GLU A 159 5.33 23.26 -1.96
N ARG A 160 6.61 23.00 -2.15
CA ARG A 160 7.16 21.78 -2.74
C ARG A 160 7.88 20.88 -1.73
N SER A 161 7.88 21.24 -0.46
CA SER A 161 8.55 20.46 0.58
C SER A 161 7.60 19.43 1.19
N TYR A 162 7.85 18.17 0.93
CA TYR A 162 7.11 17.03 1.47
C TYR A 162 8.06 15.99 2.04
N ASN A 163 7.67 15.36 3.13
CA ASN A 163 8.37 14.23 3.71
C ASN A 163 7.53 12.96 3.63
N LEU A 164 8.16 11.82 3.31
CA LEU A 164 7.49 10.52 3.36
C LEU A 164 7.23 10.14 4.81
N LYS A 165 5.97 9.99 5.17
CA LYS A 165 5.54 9.68 6.54
C LYS A 165 5.03 8.26 6.72
N LEU A 166 4.35 7.73 5.72
CA LEU A 166 3.71 6.43 5.78
C LEU A 166 3.92 5.67 4.46
N SER A 167 4.27 4.42 4.58
CA SER A 167 4.15 3.44 3.49
C SER A 167 3.25 2.32 3.96
N TYR A 168 2.13 2.12 3.27
CA TYR A 168 1.11 1.15 3.64
C TYR A 168 1.07 0.01 2.65
N ILE A 169 1.12 -1.22 3.14
CA ILE A 169 0.99 -2.44 2.35
C ILE A 169 -0.43 -2.99 2.57
N PRO A 170 -1.36 -2.84 1.60
CA PRO A 170 -2.71 -3.38 1.71
C PRO A 170 -2.68 -4.91 1.76
N GLY A 171 -3.64 -5.48 2.48
CA GLY A 171 -3.84 -6.93 2.53
C GLY A 171 -4.65 -7.48 1.36
N THR A 172 -4.89 -6.68 0.33
CA THR A 172 -5.78 -6.96 -0.81
C THR A 172 -5.05 -7.46 -2.05
N MET A 173 -3.72 -7.65 -1.98
CA MET A 173 -2.97 -8.29 -3.07
C MET A 173 -3.53 -9.69 -3.35
N PRO A 174 -3.54 -10.14 -4.61
CA PRO A 174 -4.16 -11.40 -4.96
C PRO A 174 -3.51 -12.55 -4.19
N ARG A 175 -4.36 -13.34 -3.54
CA ARG A 175 -3.96 -14.60 -2.90
C ARG A 175 -3.99 -15.78 -3.87
N LYS A 176 -4.54 -15.57 -5.07
CA LYS A 176 -4.50 -16.51 -6.19
C LYS A 176 -3.95 -15.76 -7.38
N ASP A 177 -2.98 -16.36 -8.05
CA ASP A 177 -2.46 -15.81 -9.29
C ASP A 177 -3.45 -16.02 -10.46
N ILE A 178 -3.06 -15.52 -11.63
CA ILE A 178 -3.86 -15.68 -12.88
C ILE A 178 -4.13 -17.15 -13.23
N GLN A 179 -3.27 -18.06 -12.79
CA GLN A 179 -3.39 -19.50 -13.00
C GLN A 179 -4.19 -20.19 -11.90
N SER A 180 -4.84 -19.42 -11.04
CA SER A 180 -5.60 -19.89 -9.87
C SER A 180 -4.76 -20.62 -8.80
N GLN A 181 -3.45 -20.46 -8.84
CA GLN A 181 -2.57 -20.96 -7.79
C GLN A 181 -2.60 -20.04 -6.60
N GLU A 182 -2.69 -20.63 -5.42
CA GLU A 182 -2.69 -19.88 -4.18
C GLU A 182 -1.35 -19.20 -3.97
N SER A 183 -1.38 -17.88 -3.74
CA SER A 183 -0.21 -17.09 -3.43
C SER A 183 -0.41 -16.38 -2.10
N THR A 184 0.63 -16.35 -1.29
CA THR A 184 0.64 -15.56 -0.05
C THR A 184 1.25 -14.19 -0.33
N LEU A 185 0.98 -13.21 0.55
CA LEU A 185 1.61 -11.90 0.45
C LEU A 185 3.14 -12.01 0.41
N ALA A 186 3.73 -12.90 1.21
CA ALA A 186 5.17 -13.12 1.22
C ALA A 186 5.70 -13.65 -0.11
N LYS A 187 4.98 -14.55 -0.77
CA LYS A 187 5.34 -15.04 -2.11
C LYS A 187 5.28 -13.94 -3.15
N GLU A 188 4.25 -13.10 -3.11
CA GLU A 188 4.13 -11.96 -4.02
C GLU A 188 5.26 -10.96 -3.81
N LEU A 189 5.54 -10.56 -2.57
CA LEU A 189 6.65 -9.67 -2.25
C LEU A 189 8.00 -10.26 -2.69
N ARG A 190 8.21 -11.56 -2.47
CA ARG A 190 9.41 -12.24 -2.94
C ARG A 190 9.52 -12.26 -4.47
N ALA A 191 8.42 -12.50 -5.18
CA ALA A 191 8.41 -12.47 -6.64
C ALA A 191 8.79 -11.10 -7.20
N PHE A 192 8.28 -10.02 -6.61
CA PHE A 192 8.70 -8.66 -6.94
C PHE A 192 10.17 -8.42 -6.64
N ALA A 193 10.65 -8.90 -5.50
CA ALA A 193 12.05 -8.76 -5.10
C ALA A 193 12.99 -9.52 -6.06
N GLU A 194 12.60 -10.72 -6.48
CA GLU A 194 13.41 -11.60 -7.30
C GLU A 194 13.56 -11.14 -8.74
N LYS A 195 12.46 -10.70 -9.34
CA LYS A 195 12.39 -10.45 -10.78
C LYS A 195 12.44 -8.97 -11.16
N GLY A 196 12.37 -8.08 -10.19
CA GLY A 196 12.20 -6.66 -10.46
C GLY A 196 10.81 -6.37 -11.04
N TYR A 197 10.74 -5.51 -12.05
CA TYR A 197 9.51 -5.31 -12.80
C TYR A 197 9.18 -6.57 -13.60
N VAL A 198 8.03 -7.14 -13.35
CA VAL A 198 7.47 -8.25 -14.11
C VAL A 198 6.20 -7.73 -14.76
N GLY A 199 6.15 -7.71 -16.08
CA GLY A 199 5.09 -7.06 -16.85
C GLY A 199 3.68 -7.58 -16.64
N ASP A 200 3.53 -8.75 -16.03
CA ASP A 200 2.25 -9.41 -15.70
C ASP A 200 1.96 -9.43 -14.19
N ARG A 201 2.80 -8.78 -13.38
CA ARG A 201 2.62 -8.68 -11.93
C ARG A 201 2.67 -7.23 -11.48
N TYR A 202 1.61 -6.82 -10.83
CA TYR A 202 1.43 -5.47 -10.32
C TYR A 202 1.31 -5.50 -8.80
N GLY A 203 1.76 -4.43 -8.16
CA GLY A 203 1.56 -4.20 -6.74
C GLY A 203 0.28 -3.40 -6.48
N VAL A 204 0.42 -2.22 -5.91
CA VAL A 204 -0.69 -1.27 -5.79
C VAL A 204 -0.66 -0.36 -7.01
N ASP A 205 -1.47 -0.67 -7.99
CA ASP A 205 -1.40 -0.07 -9.34
C ASP A 205 -2.69 0.64 -9.77
N GLY A 206 -3.67 0.71 -8.87
CA GLY A 206 -4.98 1.29 -9.16
C GLY A 206 -5.05 2.80 -8.97
N GLY A 207 -6.14 3.36 -9.47
CA GLY A 207 -6.54 4.73 -9.19
C GLY A 207 -6.98 4.88 -7.74
N PHE A 208 -6.86 6.08 -7.21
CA PHE A 208 -7.36 6.44 -5.90
C PHE A 208 -7.86 7.88 -5.87
N VAL A 209 -8.61 8.20 -4.85
CA VAL A 209 -9.13 9.54 -4.58
C VAL A 209 -8.70 9.99 -3.20
N LEU A 210 -8.30 11.26 -3.09
CA LEU A 210 -8.15 11.96 -1.83
C LEU A 210 -9.27 12.99 -1.69
N ARG A 211 -9.91 13.05 -0.55
CA ARG A 211 -10.92 14.07 -0.25
C ARG A 211 -10.77 14.62 1.15
N GLN A 212 -10.65 15.94 1.24
CA GLN A 212 -10.74 16.64 2.51
C GLN A 212 -12.21 16.82 2.87
N VAL A 213 -12.54 16.44 4.08
CA VAL A 213 -13.89 16.58 4.65
C VAL A 213 -13.78 17.14 6.06
N GLU A 214 -14.86 17.76 6.51
CA GLU A 214 -14.99 18.20 7.89
C GLU A 214 -16.03 17.32 8.59
N LEU A 215 -15.62 16.70 9.69
CA LEU A 215 -16.46 15.85 10.52
C LEU A 215 -16.34 16.31 11.96
N SER A 216 -17.49 16.71 12.54
CA SER A 216 -17.54 17.14 13.95
C SER A 216 -16.52 18.25 14.26
N GLY A 217 -16.35 19.22 13.34
CA GLY A 217 -15.40 20.33 13.48
C GLY A 217 -13.93 19.96 13.25
N GLN A 218 -13.63 18.73 12.87
CA GLN A 218 -12.28 18.28 12.57
C GLN A 218 -12.08 18.02 11.08
N LYS A 219 -10.95 18.47 10.55
CA LYS A 219 -10.57 18.21 9.16
C LYS A 219 -9.93 16.83 9.04
N HIS A 220 -10.49 16.04 8.13
CA HIS A 220 -9.95 14.74 7.74
C HIS A 220 -9.58 14.78 6.26
N VAL A 221 -8.58 14.00 5.88
CA VAL A 221 -8.29 13.71 4.47
C VAL A 221 -8.40 12.21 4.29
N PHE A 222 -9.50 11.79 3.68
CA PHE A 222 -9.71 10.40 3.34
C PHE A 222 -9.05 10.06 2.02
N MET A 223 -8.46 8.87 1.98
CA MET A 223 -7.98 8.22 0.77
C MET A 223 -8.72 6.91 0.60
N PHE A 224 -9.24 6.70 -0.60
CA PHE A 224 -9.80 5.40 -0.99
C PHE A 224 -9.20 5.00 -2.33
N GLY A 225 -8.56 3.85 -2.38
CA GLY A 225 -7.80 3.41 -3.53
C GLY A 225 -8.15 1.99 -3.96
N ALA A 226 -8.08 1.80 -5.27
CA ALA A 226 -8.22 0.51 -5.93
C ALA A 226 -6.84 -0.11 -6.20
N MET A 227 -6.81 -1.41 -6.49
CA MET A 227 -5.57 -2.15 -6.70
C MET A 227 -5.13 -2.22 -8.17
N GLY A 228 -5.98 -1.79 -9.11
CA GLY A 228 -5.69 -1.97 -10.53
C GLY A 228 -5.55 -3.44 -10.89
N PHE A 229 -4.55 -3.76 -11.67
CA PHE A 229 -4.21 -5.15 -11.97
C PHE A 229 -3.44 -5.85 -10.83
N GLY A 230 -3.09 -5.13 -9.78
CA GLY A 230 -2.40 -5.68 -8.61
C GLY A 230 -3.29 -6.41 -7.63
N GLY A 231 -4.62 -6.34 -7.77
CA GLY A 231 -5.49 -7.06 -6.85
C GLY A 231 -6.98 -6.87 -7.06
N ARG A 232 -7.72 -7.70 -6.35
CA ARG A 232 -9.19 -7.74 -6.33
C ARG A 232 -9.69 -7.13 -5.03
N GLY A 233 -9.51 -5.82 -4.89
CA GLY A 233 -9.83 -5.15 -3.65
C GLY A 233 -9.59 -3.65 -3.68
N ALA A 234 -9.69 -3.06 -2.51
CA ALA A 234 -9.47 -1.64 -2.27
C ALA A 234 -8.98 -1.41 -0.84
N TYR A 235 -8.56 -0.20 -0.56
CA TYR A 235 -8.09 0.20 0.77
C TYR A 235 -8.60 1.59 1.11
N ALA A 236 -8.83 1.83 2.38
CA ALA A 236 -9.27 3.12 2.92
C ALA A 236 -8.31 3.60 4.01
N LEU A 237 -7.89 4.85 3.92
CA LEU A 237 -7.03 5.51 4.90
C LEU A 237 -7.65 6.84 5.34
N ASP A 238 -7.41 7.22 6.60
CA ASP A 238 -7.57 8.57 7.09
C ASP A 238 -6.18 9.19 7.31
N LEU A 239 -5.75 10.01 6.37
CA LEU A 239 -4.42 10.60 6.39
C LEU A 239 -4.20 11.59 7.54
N SER A 240 -5.28 12.15 8.09
CA SER A 240 -5.19 13.06 9.24
C SER A 240 -4.62 12.38 10.48
N LYS A 241 -4.75 11.06 10.58
CA LYS A 241 -4.24 10.26 11.70
C LYS A 241 -2.73 10.00 11.66
N ILE A 242 -2.08 10.27 10.54
CA ILE A 242 -0.61 10.11 10.40
C ILE A 242 0.16 11.02 11.36
N ASN A 243 -0.44 12.12 11.78
CA ASN A 243 0.20 13.09 12.68
C ASN A 243 0.07 12.75 14.17
N GLY A 244 -0.74 11.74 14.50
CA GLY A 244 -0.93 11.30 15.88
C GLY A 244 0.23 10.45 16.38
N ASN A 245 0.18 10.13 17.66
CA ASN A 245 1.14 9.21 18.28
C ASN A 245 1.05 7.77 17.75
N TYR A 246 0.06 7.50 16.89
CA TYR A 246 -0.24 6.18 16.38
C TYR A 246 -0.61 6.19 14.90
N PRO A 247 0.36 6.40 13.98
CA PRO A 247 0.09 6.42 12.53
C PRO A 247 -0.48 5.09 11.99
N ALA A 248 -0.29 3.99 12.73
CA ALA A 248 -0.93 2.71 12.45
C ALA A 248 -2.48 2.77 12.55
N ALA A 249 -3.05 3.84 13.10
CA ALA A 249 -4.48 4.09 13.08
C ALA A 249 -5.00 4.73 11.77
N ALA A 250 -4.10 5.15 10.87
CA ALA A 250 -4.49 5.75 9.58
C ALA A 250 -5.23 4.76 8.66
N PRO A 251 -4.82 3.48 8.50
CA PRO A 251 -5.60 2.50 7.76
C PRO A 251 -6.94 2.22 8.44
N LEU A 252 -8.03 2.46 7.71
CA LEU A 252 -9.39 2.26 8.22
C LEU A 252 -9.85 0.82 8.00
N PHE A 253 -9.85 0.40 6.75
CA PHE A 253 -10.21 -0.95 6.33
C PHE A 253 -9.65 -1.25 4.94
N ASP A 254 -9.59 -2.54 4.62
CA ASP A 254 -9.43 -3.03 3.25
C ASP A 254 -10.72 -3.70 2.80
N VAL A 255 -10.94 -3.70 1.50
CA VAL A 255 -11.99 -4.45 0.83
C VAL A 255 -11.35 -5.59 0.06
N LYS A 256 -11.82 -6.81 0.29
CA LYS A 256 -11.31 -8.02 -0.37
C LYS A 256 -12.40 -8.75 -1.11
N ASN A 257 -12.04 -9.35 -2.23
CA ASN A 257 -12.93 -10.29 -2.89
C ASN A 257 -13.28 -11.45 -1.95
N GLY A 258 -14.56 -11.79 -1.88
CA GLY A 258 -15.07 -12.84 -1.00
C GLY A 258 -15.38 -12.40 0.43
N ASP A 259 -15.19 -11.12 0.77
CA ASP A 259 -15.61 -10.60 2.08
C ASP A 259 -17.11 -10.81 2.29
N LYS A 260 -17.45 -11.43 3.41
CA LYS A 260 -18.83 -11.75 3.81
C LYS A 260 -19.26 -11.00 5.09
N ASN A 261 -18.88 -9.76 5.21
CA ASN A 261 -19.13 -9.00 6.42
C ASN A 261 -20.48 -8.26 6.31
N GLY A 262 -21.43 -8.61 7.14
CA GLY A 262 -22.69 -7.88 7.32
C GLY A 262 -22.85 -7.45 8.78
N LYS A 263 -23.34 -6.24 9.03
CA LYS A 263 -23.77 -5.82 10.35
C LYS A 263 -24.94 -6.72 10.82
N ASN A 264 -24.79 -7.33 11.98
CA ASN A 264 -25.83 -8.06 12.69
C ASN A 264 -26.35 -9.37 12.04
N GLY A 265 -25.56 -10.08 11.27
CA GLY A 265 -25.93 -11.42 10.79
C GLY A 265 -27.12 -11.49 9.82
N LYS A 266 -27.72 -10.35 9.49
CA LYS A 266 -28.82 -10.21 8.53
C LYS A 266 -28.27 -9.54 7.27
N ASN A 267 -28.49 -10.17 6.11
CA ASN A 267 -28.05 -9.71 4.80
C ASN A 267 -26.52 -9.60 4.62
N ARG A 268 -25.85 -10.74 4.69
CA ARG A 268 -24.45 -10.82 4.26
C ARG A 268 -24.39 -10.66 2.75
N VAL A 269 -23.90 -9.52 2.31
CA VAL A 269 -23.55 -9.33 0.90
C VAL A 269 -22.12 -9.85 0.75
N GLU A 270 -21.95 -10.84 -0.10
CA GLU A 270 -20.62 -11.27 -0.53
C GLU A 270 -20.06 -10.25 -1.51
N VAL A 271 -18.84 -9.80 -1.25
CA VAL A 271 -18.14 -8.87 -2.14
C VAL A 271 -17.50 -9.66 -3.26
N GLU A 272 -18.02 -9.50 -4.46
CA GLU A 272 -17.51 -10.14 -5.68
C GLU A 272 -16.78 -9.09 -6.53
N LEU A 273 -15.47 -9.22 -6.63
CA LEU A 273 -14.60 -8.30 -7.36
C LEU A 273 -13.79 -9.02 -8.43
N GLY A 274 -13.66 -8.38 -9.58
CA GLY A 274 -12.56 -8.59 -10.49
C GLY A 274 -11.35 -7.74 -10.09
N TYR A 275 -10.40 -7.56 -11.00
CA TYR A 275 -9.34 -6.58 -10.83
C TYR A 275 -9.96 -5.18 -10.75
N THR A 276 -9.65 -4.45 -9.67
CA THR A 276 -10.24 -3.15 -9.40
C THR A 276 -9.53 -2.06 -10.18
N VAL A 277 -9.74 -2.07 -11.48
CA VAL A 277 -9.29 -1.03 -12.40
C VAL A 277 -10.21 0.18 -12.33
N GLY A 278 -9.71 1.33 -12.72
CA GLY A 278 -10.44 2.58 -12.64
C GLY A 278 -10.18 3.34 -11.34
N THR A 279 -10.85 4.46 -11.17
CA THR A 279 -10.68 5.34 -10.02
C THR A 279 -11.94 5.35 -9.17
N PRO A 280 -11.89 4.86 -7.93
CA PRO A 280 -13.00 4.97 -7.00
C PRO A 280 -13.28 6.44 -6.65
N GLN A 281 -14.44 6.70 -6.07
CA GLN A 281 -14.87 8.04 -5.70
C GLN A 281 -15.24 8.12 -4.21
N ILE A 282 -15.12 9.31 -3.64
CA ILE A 282 -15.64 9.63 -2.32
C ILE A 282 -16.74 10.69 -2.49
N GLY A 283 -17.92 10.42 -1.97
CA GLY A 283 -19.07 11.27 -2.04
C GLY A 283 -19.80 11.40 -0.71
N LYS A 284 -20.73 12.33 -0.64
CA LYS A 284 -21.65 12.47 0.49
C LYS A 284 -22.99 11.83 0.10
N THR A 285 -23.46 10.90 0.91
CA THR A 285 -24.74 10.25 0.69
C THR A 285 -25.91 11.17 1.13
N GLN A 286 -27.12 10.83 0.71
CA GLN A 286 -28.31 11.63 1.04
C GLN A 286 -28.52 11.78 2.56
N ASN A 287 -28.15 10.77 3.33
CA ASN A 287 -28.21 10.82 4.80
C ASN A 287 -26.99 11.49 5.45
N GLY A 288 -26.17 12.20 4.67
CA GLY A 288 -25.07 13.03 5.17
C GLY A 288 -23.79 12.27 5.50
N LYS A 289 -23.68 10.98 5.20
CA LYS A 289 -22.47 10.21 5.43
C LYS A 289 -21.48 10.39 4.27
N TYR A 290 -20.20 10.47 4.60
CA TYR A 290 -19.14 10.35 3.58
C TYR A 290 -18.89 8.88 3.29
N ALA A 291 -18.99 8.52 2.02
CA ALA A 291 -18.88 7.16 1.54
C ALA A 291 -17.92 7.05 0.38
N ALA A 292 -17.27 5.90 0.29
CA ALA A 292 -16.46 5.50 -0.85
C ALA A 292 -17.27 4.59 -1.78
N PHE A 293 -17.08 4.78 -3.08
CA PHE A 293 -17.80 4.08 -4.14
C PHE A 293 -16.80 3.28 -4.97
N LEU A 294 -16.98 1.96 -4.98
CA LEU A 294 -16.10 1.01 -5.66
C LEU A 294 -16.90 0.19 -6.67
N ALA A 295 -16.52 0.29 -7.94
CA ALA A 295 -17.05 -0.61 -8.96
C ALA A 295 -16.45 -2.02 -8.82
N SER A 296 -17.21 -3.04 -9.20
CA SER A 296 -16.80 -4.45 -9.09
C SER A 296 -15.57 -4.84 -9.91
N GLY A 297 -15.13 -3.96 -10.82
CA GLY A 297 -13.87 -4.13 -11.55
C GLY A 297 -13.99 -5.03 -12.78
N TYR A 298 -12.81 -5.37 -13.32
CA TYR A 298 -12.66 -6.19 -14.51
C TYR A 298 -12.38 -7.64 -14.12
N ALA A 299 -13.23 -8.54 -14.56
CA ALA A 299 -13.04 -9.95 -14.36
C ALA A 299 -12.69 -10.63 -15.69
N ALA A 300 -11.45 -11.10 -15.83
CA ALA A 300 -11.08 -12.01 -16.90
C ALA A 300 -11.75 -13.37 -16.69
N LYS A 301 -12.02 -14.09 -17.77
CA LYS A 301 -12.65 -15.42 -17.71
C LYS A 301 -11.93 -16.40 -16.77
N GLN A 302 -10.63 -16.23 -16.58
CA GLN A 302 -9.80 -17.09 -15.72
C GLN A 302 -9.99 -16.84 -14.20
N ILE A 303 -10.51 -15.68 -13.81
CA ILE A 303 -10.71 -15.32 -12.39
C ILE A 303 -12.17 -15.21 -12.00
N ALA A 304 -13.08 -15.24 -12.96
CA ALA A 304 -14.51 -15.19 -12.70
C ALA A 304 -15.10 -16.61 -12.64
N SER A 305 -15.77 -16.91 -11.54
CA SER A 305 -16.83 -17.91 -11.58
C SER A 305 -17.94 -17.42 -12.51
N GLN A 306 -18.59 -18.26 -13.20
CA GLN A 306 -19.48 -18.15 -14.35
C GLN A 306 -20.41 -16.93 -14.53
N GLU A 307 -20.53 -16.04 -13.54
CA GLU A 307 -21.37 -14.86 -13.61
C GLU A 307 -20.64 -13.61 -13.11
N ASN A 308 -20.08 -12.83 -14.05
CA ASN A 308 -19.59 -11.49 -13.74
C ASN A 308 -20.77 -10.54 -13.50
N LYS A 309 -21.12 -10.33 -12.25
CA LYS A 309 -22.13 -9.33 -11.90
C LYS A 309 -21.48 -7.96 -11.83
N THR A 310 -21.99 -7.02 -12.59
CA THR A 310 -21.64 -5.61 -12.40
C THR A 310 -22.27 -5.13 -11.09
N ALA A 311 -21.45 -4.61 -10.20
CA ALA A 311 -21.91 -4.10 -8.91
C ALA A 311 -21.19 -2.80 -8.55
N LEU A 312 -21.85 -1.98 -7.74
CA LEU A 312 -21.26 -0.82 -7.10
C LEU A 312 -21.35 -1.03 -5.59
N TYR A 313 -20.21 -1.10 -4.96
CA TYR A 313 -20.09 -1.24 -3.51
C TYR A 313 -19.90 0.15 -2.87
N VAL A 314 -20.61 0.40 -1.81
CA VAL A 314 -20.59 1.67 -1.08
C VAL A 314 -20.15 1.42 0.36
N TYR A 315 -19.15 2.16 0.81
CA TYR A 315 -18.54 1.98 2.13
C TYR A 315 -18.60 3.28 2.93
N ASP A 316 -19.08 3.20 4.18
CA ASP A 316 -19.02 4.32 5.12
C ASP A 316 -17.58 4.52 5.58
N LEU A 317 -17.01 5.71 5.35
CA LEU A 317 -15.63 6.02 5.74
C LEU A 317 -15.44 6.22 7.25
N LYS A 318 -16.51 6.32 8.02
CA LYS A 318 -16.45 6.25 9.50
C LYS A 318 -16.41 4.82 10.02
N ASP A 319 -16.76 3.84 9.18
CA ASP A 319 -16.74 2.45 9.55
C ASP A 319 -15.31 1.90 9.41
N THR A 320 -14.81 1.26 10.43
CA THR A 320 -13.49 0.62 10.40
C THR A 320 -13.55 -0.85 10.00
N LEU A 321 -14.74 -1.38 9.77
CA LEU A 321 -14.97 -2.79 9.46
C LEU A 321 -14.96 -3.11 7.95
N GLY A 322 -15.07 -2.08 7.10
CA GLY A 322 -15.10 -2.30 5.65
C GLY A 322 -16.32 -3.09 5.17
N THR A 323 -17.46 -2.85 5.80
CA THR A 323 -18.73 -3.50 5.44
C THR A 323 -19.49 -2.59 4.46
N PRO A 324 -19.96 -3.11 3.31
CA PRO A 324 -20.82 -2.34 2.41
C PRO A 324 -22.11 -1.87 3.10
N ILE A 325 -22.58 -0.69 2.76
CA ILE A 325 -23.84 -0.11 3.24
C ILE A 325 -24.93 -0.20 2.20
#